data_f1c4058b109e0354e52fd34341585fe8
#
_entry.id   f1c4058b109e0354e52fd34341585fe8
#
_cell.length_a   1.000
_cell.length_b   1.000
_cell.length_c   1.000
_cell.angle_alpha   90.00
_cell.angle_beta   90.00
_cell.angle_gamma   90.00
#
_symmetry.space_group_name_H-M   'P 1'
#
loop_
_entity.id
_entity.type
_entity.pdbx_description
1 polymer ?
#
loop_
_entity_poly.entity_id
_entity_poly.type
_entity_poly.pdbx_seq_one_letter_code
_entity_poly.pdbx_strand_id
1 'polypeptide(L)'
;SEMCIRDSPVRQEILTAKKEESRKELGLDNRPVVLSFGGSLGARKINEAVADLVARSGIDGRYQHIHAYGSYGDWFPQLVEEKGTDIADCSNLDIRPYIDNMPTCMAAADLVICRAGAITLSEIQAMGKPAILIPSPNVAENHQYHNAMALVNAGAADIIEEKDLTGAALMRKTDKMLLNPEKLEKYSENSRKMAITDANERIYSVVKKVLGLV
;
A
#
# COMPACT_ATOMS: atom_id res chain seq x y z
N SER A 1 1.60 22.04 -3.94
CA SER A 1 1.23 20.71 -3.37
C SER A 1 1.86 19.53 -4.10
N GLU A 2 2.29 19.66 -5.35
CA GLU A 2 3.02 18.60 -6.07
C GLU A 2 4.46 18.38 -5.55
N MET A 3 4.99 19.28 -4.75
CA MET A 3 6.36 19.20 -4.22
C MET A 3 6.58 18.04 -3.23
N CYS A 4 5.57 17.66 -2.47
CA CYS A 4 5.72 16.60 -1.45
C CYS A 4 5.97 15.20 -2.01
N ILE A 5 5.55 14.91 -3.26
CA ILE A 5 5.70 13.57 -3.85
C ILE A 5 7.00 13.47 -4.65
N ARG A 6 7.49 14.57 -5.21
CA ARG A 6 8.57 14.55 -6.20
C ARG A 6 9.97 14.39 -5.62
N ASP A 7 10.17 14.66 -4.32
CA ASP A 7 11.50 14.70 -3.71
C ASP A 7 11.59 13.91 -2.40
N SER A 8 10.66 12.96 -2.17
CA SER A 8 10.73 12.08 -1.00
C SER A 8 11.78 10.99 -1.21
N PRO A 9 12.73 10.84 -0.28
CA PRO A 9 13.75 9.81 -0.37
C PRO A 9 13.12 8.43 -0.25
N VAL A 10 13.53 7.51 -1.11
CA VAL A 10 13.11 6.10 -1.10
C VAL A 10 14.22 5.28 -0.45
N ARG A 11 13.84 4.33 0.41
CA ARG A 11 14.79 3.43 1.06
C ARG A 11 15.49 2.53 0.03
N GLN A 12 16.77 2.26 0.24
CA GLN A 12 17.54 1.45 -0.71
C GLN A 12 16.96 0.04 -0.89
N GLU A 13 16.42 -0.54 0.18
CA GLU A 13 15.80 -1.86 0.18
C GLU A 13 14.56 -1.91 -0.74
N ILE A 14 13.83 -0.79 -0.86
CA ILE A 14 12.72 -0.64 -1.81
C ILE A 14 13.18 -0.76 -3.26
N LEU A 15 14.35 -0.20 -3.57
CA LEU A 15 14.89 -0.21 -4.93
C LEU A 15 15.46 -1.57 -5.35
N THR A 16 15.83 -2.41 -4.39
CA THR A 16 16.53 -3.68 -4.63
C THR A 16 15.67 -4.91 -4.42
N ALA A 17 14.56 -4.80 -3.70
CA ALA A 17 13.68 -5.94 -3.42
C ALA A 17 13.01 -6.47 -4.70
N LYS A 18 13.03 -7.80 -4.87
CA LYS A 18 12.45 -8.48 -6.03
C LYS A 18 11.25 -9.32 -5.64
N LYS A 19 10.21 -9.32 -6.47
CA LYS A 19 8.93 -9.97 -6.20
C LYS A 19 9.09 -11.47 -5.88
N GLU A 20 9.79 -12.20 -6.74
CA GLU A 20 9.93 -13.65 -6.59
C GLU A 20 10.74 -14.05 -5.34
N GLU A 21 11.84 -13.33 -5.06
CA GLU A 21 12.66 -13.53 -3.88
C GLU A 21 11.85 -13.24 -2.60
N SER A 22 11.11 -12.13 -2.60
CA SER A 22 10.25 -11.70 -1.49
C SER A 22 9.10 -12.68 -1.23
N ARG A 23 8.46 -13.19 -2.27
CA ARG A 23 7.41 -14.21 -2.13
C ARG A 23 7.94 -15.50 -1.52
N LYS A 24 9.11 -15.95 -1.95
CA LYS A 24 9.79 -17.13 -1.39
C LYS A 24 10.14 -16.93 0.08
N GLU A 25 10.71 -15.76 0.44
CA GLU A 25 11.04 -15.40 1.82
C GLU A 25 9.81 -15.44 2.74
N LEU A 26 8.67 -14.93 2.23
CA LEU A 26 7.41 -14.87 2.99
C LEU A 26 6.61 -16.20 2.94
N GLY A 27 7.09 -17.23 2.23
CA GLY A 27 6.37 -18.51 2.10
C GLY A 27 5.06 -18.40 1.31
N LEU A 28 4.94 -17.39 0.42
CA LEU A 28 3.75 -17.15 -0.37
C LEU A 28 3.69 -18.05 -1.61
N ASP A 29 2.49 -18.45 -1.99
CA ASP A 29 2.22 -19.21 -3.21
C ASP A 29 1.89 -18.32 -4.42
N ASN A 30 1.34 -18.91 -5.51
CA ASN A 30 1.04 -18.20 -6.75
C ASN A 30 -0.25 -17.37 -6.73
N ARG A 31 -1.02 -17.39 -5.64
CA ARG A 31 -2.23 -16.57 -5.52
C ARG A 31 -1.87 -15.08 -5.50
N PRO A 32 -2.78 -14.19 -5.92
CA PRO A 32 -2.59 -12.75 -5.76
C PRO A 32 -2.34 -12.37 -4.29
N VAL A 33 -1.44 -11.43 -4.07
CA VAL A 33 -1.09 -10.92 -2.74
C VAL A 33 -1.59 -9.48 -2.58
N VAL A 34 -2.43 -9.27 -1.59
CA VAL A 34 -2.89 -7.94 -1.16
C VAL A 34 -2.09 -7.51 0.05
N LEU A 35 -1.45 -6.34 -0.02
CA LEU A 35 -0.82 -5.68 1.11
C LEU A 35 -1.69 -4.50 1.55
N SER A 36 -2.07 -4.42 2.82
CA SER A 36 -2.86 -3.29 3.32
C SER A 36 -2.34 -2.75 4.65
N PHE A 37 -2.37 -1.42 4.80
CA PHE A 37 -1.95 -0.74 6.03
C PHE A 37 -2.46 0.69 6.13
N GLY A 38 -2.63 1.18 7.35
CA GLY A 38 -3.10 2.54 7.64
C GLY A 38 -2.01 3.50 8.15
N GLY A 39 -0.73 3.08 8.15
CA GLY A 39 0.38 3.76 8.81
C GLY A 39 0.73 3.12 10.16
N SER A 40 1.80 3.61 10.84
CA SER A 40 2.32 3.01 12.08
C SER A 40 1.33 2.96 13.25
N LEU A 41 0.47 3.96 13.36
CA LEU A 41 -0.60 4.00 14.36
C LEU A 41 -1.84 3.22 13.94
N GLY A 42 -1.96 2.89 12.66
CA GLY A 42 -3.15 2.35 12.06
C GLY A 42 -4.14 3.45 11.62
N ALA A 43 -5.18 3.05 10.93
CA ALA A 43 -6.29 3.92 10.51
C ALA A 43 -7.60 3.18 10.70
N ARG A 44 -8.39 3.58 11.70
CA ARG A 44 -9.60 2.86 12.11
C ARG A 44 -10.53 2.54 10.93
N LYS A 45 -10.83 3.52 10.09
CA LYS A 45 -11.70 3.34 8.92
C LYS A 45 -11.13 2.35 7.89
N ILE A 46 -9.82 2.36 7.69
CA ILE A 46 -9.16 1.37 6.81
C ILE A 46 -9.29 -0.01 7.45
N ASN A 47 -8.95 -0.15 8.73
CA ASN A 47 -9.04 -1.43 9.44
C ASN A 47 -10.47 -1.99 9.41
N GLU A 48 -11.50 -1.18 9.69
CA GLU A 48 -12.90 -1.60 9.62
C GLU A 48 -13.27 -2.16 8.24
N ALA A 49 -12.89 -1.47 7.15
CA ALA A 49 -13.17 -1.93 5.79
C ALA A 49 -12.32 -3.13 5.36
N VAL A 50 -11.05 -3.18 5.81
CA VAL A 50 -10.14 -4.29 5.51
C VAL A 50 -10.55 -5.55 6.26
N ALA A 51 -11.16 -5.46 7.45
CA ALA A 51 -11.64 -6.63 8.19
C ALA A 51 -12.66 -7.45 7.37
N ASP A 52 -13.55 -6.79 6.60
CA ASP A 52 -14.46 -7.49 5.67
C ASP A 52 -13.70 -8.20 4.54
N LEU A 53 -12.66 -7.57 4.00
CA LEU A 53 -11.83 -8.14 2.93
C LEU A 53 -10.99 -9.31 3.45
N VAL A 54 -10.40 -9.19 4.64
CA VAL A 54 -9.60 -10.24 5.30
C VAL A 54 -10.48 -11.44 5.65
N ALA A 55 -11.64 -11.22 6.27
CA ALA A 55 -12.57 -12.30 6.60
C ALA A 55 -13.01 -13.07 5.35
N ARG A 56 -13.38 -12.37 4.27
CA ARG A 56 -13.70 -13.03 3.01
C ARG A 56 -12.50 -13.80 2.44
N SER A 57 -11.29 -13.24 2.47
CA SER A 57 -10.09 -13.90 1.96
C SER A 57 -9.75 -15.17 2.75
N GLY A 58 -10.00 -15.19 4.06
CA GLY A 58 -9.87 -16.38 4.90
C GLY A 58 -10.84 -17.48 4.49
N ILE A 59 -12.11 -17.11 4.18
CA ILE A 59 -13.16 -18.07 3.80
C ILE A 59 -12.96 -18.62 2.37
N ASP A 60 -12.71 -17.75 1.39
CA ASP A 60 -12.67 -18.15 -0.03
C ASP A 60 -11.27 -18.50 -0.54
N GLY A 61 -10.22 -18.13 0.19
CA GLY A 61 -8.84 -18.47 -0.13
C GLY A 61 -8.30 -17.89 -1.44
N ARG A 62 -9.01 -16.97 -2.09
CA ARG A 62 -8.64 -16.46 -3.43
C ARG A 62 -7.39 -15.60 -3.45
N TYR A 63 -7.10 -14.90 -2.35
CA TYR A 63 -5.90 -14.08 -2.20
C TYR A 63 -5.11 -14.48 -0.96
N GLN A 64 -3.85 -14.10 -0.95
CA GLN A 64 -3.05 -13.99 0.26
C GLN A 64 -3.10 -12.54 0.73
N HIS A 65 -3.31 -12.30 2.01
CA HIS A 65 -3.48 -10.96 2.52
C HIS A 65 -2.49 -10.69 3.66
N ILE A 66 -1.63 -9.69 3.45
CA ILE A 66 -0.73 -9.15 4.48
C ILE A 66 -1.34 -7.84 4.97
N HIS A 67 -1.64 -7.72 6.26
CA HIS A 67 -2.23 -6.52 6.84
C HIS A 67 -1.52 -6.06 8.11
N ALA A 68 -1.21 -4.75 8.18
CA ALA A 68 -0.77 -4.10 9.40
C ALA A 68 -1.86 -3.21 9.97
N TYR A 69 -2.41 -3.59 11.14
CA TYR A 69 -3.49 -2.85 11.78
C TYR A 69 -3.03 -1.63 12.60
N GLY A 70 -1.71 -1.51 12.86
CA GLY A 70 -1.12 -0.39 13.60
C GLY A 70 -1.27 -0.51 15.11
N SER A 71 -0.50 0.31 15.84
CA SER A 71 -0.43 0.22 17.32
C SER A 71 -1.73 0.55 18.06
N TYR A 72 -2.72 1.16 17.42
CA TYR A 72 -4.05 1.41 17.98
C TYR A 72 -5.13 0.48 17.41
N GLY A 73 -4.74 -0.58 16.72
CA GLY A 73 -5.63 -1.51 16.05
C GLY A 73 -5.71 -2.89 16.69
N ASP A 74 -5.35 -3.07 17.96
CA ASP A 74 -5.34 -4.33 18.70
C ASP A 74 -6.71 -5.05 18.74
N TRP A 75 -7.79 -4.33 18.50
CA TRP A 75 -9.16 -4.84 18.34
C TRP A 75 -9.40 -5.51 16.97
N PHE A 76 -8.50 -5.36 15.99
CA PHE A 76 -8.70 -5.83 14.61
C PHE A 76 -8.85 -7.36 14.48
N PRO A 77 -8.03 -8.20 15.13
CA PRO A 77 -8.19 -9.65 15.08
C PRO A 77 -9.58 -10.11 15.55
N GLN A 78 -10.03 -9.56 16.68
CA GLN A 78 -11.38 -9.87 17.20
C GLN A 78 -12.48 -9.47 16.22
N LEU A 79 -12.36 -8.31 15.56
CA LEU A 79 -13.34 -7.90 14.55
C LEU A 79 -13.41 -8.85 13.36
N VAL A 80 -12.26 -9.44 12.94
CA VAL A 80 -12.23 -10.45 11.87
C VAL A 80 -12.90 -11.75 12.32
N GLU A 81 -12.68 -12.19 13.56
CA GLU A 81 -13.35 -13.35 14.16
C GLU A 81 -14.86 -13.17 14.24
N GLU A 82 -15.33 -11.98 14.67
CA GLU A 82 -16.76 -11.62 14.68
C GLU A 82 -17.40 -11.70 13.28
N LYS A 83 -16.60 -11.58 12.21
CA LYS A 83 -17.03 -11.74 10.81
C LYS A 83 -16.94 -13.19 10.31
N GLY A 84 -16.62 -14.13 11.19
CA GLY A 84 -16.66 -15.57 10.92
C GLY A 84 -15.36 -16.17 10.41
N THR A 85 -14.22 -15.51 10.61
CA THR A 85 -12.91 -16.03 10.19
C THR A 85 -11.95 -16.06 11.37
N ASP A 86 -11.49 -17.26 11.74
CA ASP A 86 -10.34 -17.41 12.64
C ASP A 86 -9.04 -17.21 11.84
N ILE A 87 -8.32 -16.14 12.18
CA ILE A 87 -7.06 -15.79 11.49
C ILE A 87 -6.01 -16.89 11.66
N ALA A 88 -5.98 -17.55 12.82
CA ALA A 88 -5.00 -18.59 13.13
C ALA A 88 -5.15 -19.85 12.24
N ASP A 89 -6.35 -20.11 11.78
CA ASP A 89 -6.67 -21.24 10.89
C ASP A 89 -6.42 -20.95 9.40
N CYS A 90 -6.08 -19.70 9.06
CA CYS A 90 -5.97 -19.23 7.68
C CYS A 90 -4.52 -19.03 7.25
N SER A 91 -3.90 -19.99 6.61
CA SER A 91 -2.52 -19.93 6.12
C SER A 91 -2.25 -18.85 5.04
N ASN A 92 -3.30 -18.27 4.47
CA ASN A 92 -3.23 -17.19 3.50
C ASN A 92 -3.36 -15.79 4.11
N LEU A 93 -3.46 -15.70 5.43
CA LEU A 93 -3.57 -14.42 6.16
C LEU A 93 -2.32 -14.20 7.02
N ASP A 94 -1.70 -13.05 6.85
CA ASP A 94 -0.58 -12.56 7.66
C ASP A 94 -0.99 -11.23 8.28
N ILE A 95 -1.52 -11.27 9.48
CA ILE A 95 -2.13 -10.14 10.17
C ILE A 95 -1.24 -9.72 11.34
N ARG A 96 -0.72 -8.52 11.30
CA ARG A 96 0.29 -8.03 12.25
C ARG A 96 -0.06 -6.65 12.81
N PRO A 97 0.44 -6.29 14.00
CA PRO A 97 0.37 -4.90 14.47
C PRO A 97 1.23 -3.97 13.60
N TYR A 98 2.39 -4.45 13.16
CA TYR A 98 3.36 -3.68 12.39
C TYR A 98 4.11 -4.56 11.39
N ILE A 99 4.55 -4.00 10.26
CA ILE A 99 5.37 -4.67 9.25
C ILE A 99 6.78 -4.08 9.26
N ASP A 100 7.72 -4.80 9.88
CA ASP A 100 9.13 -4.40 9.96
C ASP A 100 9.84 -4.55 8.60
N ASN A 101 9.48 -5.60 7.85
CA ASN A 101 10.01 -5.92 6.53
C ASN A 101 9.15 -5.37 5.39
N MET A 102 8.71 -4.11 5.49
CA MET A 102 7.85 -3.48 4.50
C MET A 102 8.38 -3.57 3.05
N PRO A 103 9.71 -3.43 2.78
CA PRO A 103 10.24 -3.62 1.43
C PRO A 103 9.93 -5.01 0.85
N THR A 104 10.11 -6.07 1.63
CA THR A 104 9.80 -7.46 1.23
C THR A 104 8.30 -7.62 0.98
N CYS A 105 7.45 -7.19 1.92
CA CYS A 105 5.99 -7.29 1.77
C CYS A 105 5.47 -6.50 0.57
N MET A 106 5.98 -5.28 0.36
CA MET A 106 5.60 -4.45 -0.77
C MET A 106 6.07 -5.05 -2.10
N ALA A 107 7.29 -5.61 -2.17
CA ALA A 107 7.79 -6.28 -3.35
C ALA A 107 6.94 -7.50 -3.72
N ALA A 108 6.53 -8.30 -2.73
CA ALA A 108 5.70 -9.49 -2.93
C ALA A 108 4.27 -9.17 -3.40
N ALA A 109 3.72 -8.00 -3.05
CA ALA A 109 2.34 -7.62 -3.31
C ALA A 109 2.03 -7.40 -4.79
N ASP A 110 0.81 -7.78 -5.19
CA ASP A 110 0.20 -7.45 -6.49
C ASP A 110 -0.66 -6.19 -6.41
N LEU A 111 -1.21 -5.90 -5.22
CA LEU A 111 -2.04 -4.75 -4.96
C LEU A 111 -1.74 -4.18 -3.57
N VAL A 112 -1.56 -2.87 -3.47
CA VAL A 112 -1.37 -2.16 -2.20
C VAL A 112 -2.62 -1.35 -1.86
N ILE A 113 -3.09 -1.43 -0.61
CA ILE A 113 -4.21 -0.63 -0.07
C ILE A 113 -3.66 0.19 1.09
N CYS A 114 -3.61 1.51 0.96
CA CYS A 114 -2.99 2.34 2.00
C CYS A 114 -3.44 3.81 1.99
N ARG A 115 -2.98 4.57 2.97
CA ARG A 115 -3.05 6.04 2.97
C ARG A 115 -2.15 6.64 1.87
N ALA A 116 -2.47 7.85 1.43
CA ALA A 116 -1.73 8.55 0.38
C ALA A 116 -0.65 9.49 0.95
N GLY A 117 0.17 8.99 1.89
CA GLY A 117 1.34 9.69 2.40
C GLY A 117 2.47 9.75 1.37
N ALA A 118 3.21 10.86 1.30
CA ALA A 118 4.20 11.12 0.27
C ALA A 118 5.28 10.02 0.17
N ILE A 119 5.86 9.59 1.30
CA ILE A 119 6.89 8.53 1.32
C ILE A 119 6.33 7.22 0.78
N THR A 120 5.15 6.80 1.24
CA THR A 120 4.51 5.57 0.78
C THR A 120 4.24 5.61 -0.73
N LEU A 121 3.78 6.76 -1.25
CA LEU A 121 3.54 6.89 -2.69
C LEU A 121 4.84 6.85 -3.50
N SER A 122 5.93 7.44 -3.00
CA SER A 122 7.25 7.33 -3.65
C SER A 122 7.76 5.88 -3.68
N GLU A 123 7.55 5.11 -2.61
CA GLU A 123 7.88 3.69 -2.56
C GLU A 123 7.01 2.85 -3.53
N ILE A 124 5.70 3.11 -3.58
CA ILE A 124 4.75 2.50 -4.52
C ILE A 124 5.19 2.76 -5.96
N GLN A 125 5.54 4.00 -6.29
CA GLN A 125 6.03 4.39 -7.61
C GLN A 125 7.34 3.69 -7.95
N ALA A 126 8.31 3.70 -7.05
CA ALA A 126 9.63 3.08 -7.25
C ALA A 126 9.52 1.57 -7.53
N MET A 127 8.61 0.88 -6.86
CA MET A 127 8.35 -0.55 -7.08
C MET A 127 7.34 -0.82 -8.19
N GLY A 128 6.68 0.20 -8.73
CA GLY A 128 5.63 0.05 -9.73
C GLY A 128 4.44 -0.76 -9.22
N LYS A 129 3.93 -0.44 -8.03
CA LYS A 129 2.82 -1.20 -7.45
C LYS A 129 1.47 -0.58 -7.81
N PRO A 130 0.52 -1.36 -8.33
CA PRO A 130 -0.87 -0.96 -8.39
C PRO A 130 -1.41 -0.68 -6.99
N ALA A 131 -2.21 0.38 -6.82
CA ALA A 131 -2.71 0.75 -5.50
C ALA A 131 -4.17 1.18 -5.49
N ILE A 132 -4.85 0.93 -4.36
CA ILE A 132 -6.09 1.58 -3.94
C ILE A 132 -5.72 2.54 -2.82
N LEU A 133 -5.83 3.83 -3.10
CA LEU A 133 -5.45 4.88 -2.17
C LEU A 133 -6.65 5.38 -1.38
N ILE A 134 -6.48 5.48 -0.06
CA ILE A 134 -7.50 5.95 0.87
C ILE A 134 -6.94 7.17 1.60
N PRO A 135 -7.06 8.38 1.01
CA PRO A 135 -6.51 9.58 1.61
C PRO A 135 -7.13 9.87 2.97
N SER A 136 -6.31 10.32 3.92
CA SER A 136 -6.81 10.79 5.22
C SER A 136 -7.50 12.15 5.04
N PRO A 137 -8.73 12.33 5.55
CA PRO A 137 -9.38 13.63 5.56
C PRO A 137 -8.83 14.57 6.65
N ASN A 138 -8.09 14.03 7.63
CA ASN A 138 -7.63 14.74 8.83
C ASN A 138 -6.19 15.27 8.66
N VAL A 139 -5.88 15.80 7.47
CA VAL A 139 -4.55 16.36 7.17
C VAL A 139 -4.69 17.78 6.62
N ALA A 140 -3.67 18.64 6.89
CA ALA A 140 -3.67 20.01 6.42
C ALA A 140 -3.86 20.08 4.91
N GLU A 141 -4.67 21.06 4.44
CA GLU A 141 -4.89 21.35 3.01
C GLU A 141 -5.29 20.13 2.16
N ASN A 142 -5.82 19.10 2.79
CA ASN A 142 -6.24 17.85 2.10
C ASN A 142 -5.11 17.25 1.21
N HIS A 143 -3.85 17.43 1.62
CA HIS A 143 -2.68 17.08 0.80
C HIS A 143 -2.67 15.60 0.38
N GLN A 144 -3.17 14.67 1.22
CA GLN A 144 -3.23 13.25 0.82
C GLN A 144 -4.20 13.00 -0.34
N TYR A 145 -5.30 13.74 -0.43
CA TYR A 145 -6.20 13.66 -1.57
C TYR A 145 -5.49 14.11 -2.86
N HIS A 146 -4.81 15.26 -2.81
CA HIS A 146 -4.06 15.77 -3.97
C HIS A 146 -2.94 14.80 -4.38
N ASN A 147 -2.24 14.22 -3.42
CA ASN A 147 -1.23 13.19 -3.66
C ASN A 147 -1.84 11.96 -4.36
N ALA A 148 -2.98 11.44 -3.86
CA ALA A 148 -3.67 10.32 -4.45
C ALA A 148 -4.12 10.63 -5.90
N MET A 149 -4.70 11.82 -6.11
CA MET A 149 -5.17 12.23 -7.44
C MET A 149 -4.06 12.36 -8.47
N ALA A 150 -2.82 12.67 -8.07
CA ALA A 150 -1.69 12.66 -9.00
C ALA A 150 -1.47 11.26 -9.60
N LEU A 151 -1.53 10.18 -8.80
CA LEU A 151 -1.41 8.81 -9.29
C LEU A 151 -2.66 8.36 -10.06
N VAL A 152 -3.85 8.74 -9.61
CA VAL A 152 -5.11 8.41 -10.28
C VAL A 152 -5.17 9.02 -11.67
N ASN A 153 -4.83 10.30 -11.81
CA ASN A 153 -4.80 11.01 -13.09
C ASN A 153 -3.76 10.43 -14.06
N ALA A 154 -2.68 9.88 -13.54
CA ALA A 154 -1.68 9.16 -14.32
C ALA A 154 -2.11 7.71 -14.67
N GLY A 155 -3.25 7.23 -14.17
CA GLY A 155 -3.69 5.85 -14.35
C GLY A 155 -2.80 4.83 -13.64
N ALA A 156 -2.22 5.21 -12.49
CA ALA A 156 -1.31 4.40 -11.68
C ALA A 156 -1.98 3.85 -10.40
N ALA A 157 -3.12 4.41 -10.00
CA ALA A 157 -3.86 3.98 -8.81
C ALA A 157 -5.37 4.22 -8.96
N ASP A 158 -6.14 3.54 -8.12
CA ASP A 158 -7.54 3.87 -7.84
C ASP A 158 -7.65 4.58 -6.48
N ILE A 159 -8.74 5.31 -6.25
CA ILE A 159 -9.01 6.01 -4.98
C ILE A 159 -10.36 5.60 -4.41
N ILE A 160 -10.45 5.53 -3.07
CA ILE A 160 -11.71 5.55 -2.30
C ILE A 160 -11.56 6.64 -1.25
N GLU A 161 -12.39 7.67 -1.29
CA GLU A 161 -12.40 8.66 -0.21
C GLU A 161 -12.93 8.01 1.08
N GLU A 162 -12.42 8.43 2.24
CA GLU A 162 -12.79 7.78 3.52
C GLU A 162 -14.29 7.84 3.82
N LYS A 163 -15.00 8.88 3.35
CA LYS A 163 -16.45 8.99 3.50
C LYS A 163 -17.24 7.90 2.75
N ASP A 164 -16.67 7.38 1.66
CA ASP A 164 -17.26 6.34 0.79
C ASP A 164 -16.68 4.95 1.06
N LEU A 165 -15.75 4.86 2.02
CA LEU A 165 -15.07 3.63 2.36
C LEU A 165 -15.98 2.70 3.18
N THR A 166 -16.33 1.59 2.57
CA THR A 166 -17.00 0.45 3.21
C THR A 166 -16.31 -0.84 2.81
N GLY A 167 -16.44 -1.90 3.60
CA GLY A 167 -15.89 -3.22 3.23
C GLY A 167 -16.39 -3.68 1.86
N ALA A 168 -17.68 -3.51 1.58
CA ALA A 168 -18.26 -3.86 0.28
C ALA A 168 -17.66 -3.05 -0.89
N ALA A 169 -17.43 -1.73 -0.69
CA ALA A 169 -16.80 -0.89 -1.72
C ALA A 169 -15.34 -1.30 -1.96
N LEU A 170 -14.59 -1.57 -0.87
CA LEU A 170 -13.21 -2.01 -0.93
C LEU A 170 -13.09 -3.37 -1.63
N MET A 171 -13.92 -4.36 -1.23
CA MET A 171 -13.95 -5.69 -1.85
C MET A 171 -14.22 -5.61 -3.36
N ARG A 172 -15.25 -4.87 -3.78
CA ARG A 172 -15.56 -4.72 -5.22
C ARG A 172 -14.40 -4.11 -5.99
N LYS A 173 -13.73 -3.10 -5.43
CA LYS A 173 -12.61 -2.43 -6.11
C LYS A 173 -11.39 -3.34 -6.16
N THR A 174 -11.09 -4.08 -5.10
CA THR A 174 -10.03 -5.09 -5.04
C THR A 174 -10.25 -6.18 -6.09
N ASP A 175 -11.44 -6.77 -6.15
CA ASP A 175 -11.79 -7.78 -7.15
C ASP A 175 -11.64 -7.26 -8.58
N LYS A 176 -12.16 -6.07 -8.85
CA LYS A 176 -12.07 -5.43 -10.18
C LYS A 176 -10.63 -5.22 -10.63
N MET A 177 -9.71 -4.99 -9.71
CA MET A 177 -8.28 -4.85 -10.01
C MET A 177 -7.61 -6.22 -10.18
N LEU A 178 -7.76 -7.11 -9.23
CA LEU A 178 -7.07 -8.42 -9.22
C LEU A 178 -7.56 -9.36 -10.33
N LEU A 179 -8.82 -9.25 -10.75
CA LEU A 179 -9.39 -10.05 -11.85
C LEU A 179 -9.07 -9.48 -13.24
N ASN A 180 -8.32 -8.38 -13.31
CA ASN A 180 -7.91 -7.77 -14.58
C ASN A 180 -6.38 -7.58 -14.64
N PRO A 181 -5.63 -8.62 -15.08
CA PRO A 181 -4.18 -8.56 -15.17
C PRO A 181 -3.66 -7.43 -16.06
N GLU A 182 -4.33 -7.14 -17.17
CA GLU A 182 -3.93 -6.06 -18.09
C GLU A 182 -4.04 -4.69 -17.39
N LYS A 183 -5.08 -4.49 -16.57
CA LYS A 183 -5.23 -3.27 -15.79
C LYS A 183 -4.14 -3.16 -14.72
N LEU A 184 -3.82 -4.24 -14.03
CA LEU A 184 -2.73 -4.26 -13.04
C LEU A 184 -1.38 -3.92 -13.68
N GLU A 185 -1.07 -4.53 -14.83
CA GLU A 185 0.20 -4.25 -15.55
C GLU A 185 0.25 -2.79 -16.00
N LYS A 186 -0.82 -2.26 -16.58
CA LYS A 186 -0.90 -0.84 -16.97
C LYS A 186 -0.69 0.10 -15.79
N TYR A 187 -1.28 -0.22 -14.62
CA TYR A 187 -1.10 0.58 -13.41
C TYR A 187 0.33 0.50 -12.89
N SER A 188 0.93 -0.68 -12.94
CA SER A 188 2.33 -0.93 -12.60
C SER A 188 3.29 -0.10 -13.48
N GLU A 189 3.12 -0.16 -14.80
CA GLU A 189 3.93 0.63 -15.74
C GLU A 189 3.80 2.14 -15.50
N ASN A 190 2.56 2.62 -15.36
CA ASN A 190 2.31 4.04 -15.13
C ASN A 190 2.89 4.52 -13.80
N SER A 191 2.79 3.68 -12.76
CA SER A 191 3.40 3.95 -11.45
C SER A 191 4.91 4.09 -11.56
N ARG A 192 5.59 3.16 -12.25
CA ARG A 192 7.05 3.23 -12.50
C ARG A 192 7.48 4.47 -13.27
N LYS A 193 6.69 4.91 -14.26
CA LYS A 193 6.98 6.13 -15.04
C LYS A 193 6.97 7.40 -14.20
N MET A 194 6.27 7.38 -13.06
CA MET A 194 6.23 8.50 -12.10
C MET A 194 7.37 8.46 -11.07
N ALA A 195 8.09 7.35 -10.96
CA ALA A 195 9.09 7.15 -9.93
C ALA A 195 10.26 8.13 -10.05
N ILE A 196 10.66 8.70 -8.92
CA ILE A 196 11.91 9.46 -8.76
C ILE A 196 12.82 8.65 -7.85
N THR A 197 13.83 8.02 -8.41
CA THR A 197 14.73 7.12 -7.68
C THR A 197 16.03 7.80 -7.25
N ASP A 198 16.29 9.00 -7.73
CA ASP A 198 17.49 9.81 -7.48
C ASP A 198 17.25 10.99 -6.50
N ALA A 199 16.17 10.95 -5.72
CA ALA A 199 15.80 12.01 -4.78
C ALA A 199 16.93 12.30 -3.76
N ASN A 200 17.60 11.28 -3.23
CA ASN A 200 18.72 11.44 -2.29
C ASN A 200 19.89 12.22 -2.91
N GLU A 201 20.23 11.94 -4.16
CA GLU A 201 21.31 12.60 -4.90
C GLU A 201 20.96 14.06 -5.18
N ARG A 202 19.70 14.34 -5.55
CA ARG A 202 19.20 15.70 -5.73
C ARG A 202 19.26 16.51 -4.45
N ILE A 203 18.76 15.97 -3.33
CA ILE A 203 18.83 16.60 -2.01
C ILE A 203 20.28 16.89 -1.63
N TYR A 204 21.15 15.90 -1.78
CA TYR A 204 22.58 16.05 -1.48
C TYR A 204 23.24 17.15 -2.31
N SER A 205 22.91 17.24 -3.60
CA SER A 205 23.41 18.28 -4.51
C SER A 205 22.95 19.67 -4.07
N VAL A 206 21.70 19.82 -3.66
CA VAL A 206 21.16 21.08 -3.13
C VAL A 206 21.88 21.49 -1.83
N VAL A 207 22.06 20.54 -0.90
CA VAL A 207 22.79 20.78 0.36
C VAL A 207 24.21 21.24 0.10
N LYS A 208 24.95 20.58 -0.80
CA LYS A 208 26.32 21.01 -1.20
C LYS A 208 26.33 22.42 -1.74
N LYS A 209 25.39 22.74 -2.62
CA LYS A 209 25.29 24.08 -3.22
C LYS A 209 25.00 25.15 -2.17
N VAL A 210 24.12 24.88 -1.21
CA VAL A 210 23.80 25.83 -0.11
C VAL A 210 25.00 26.02 0.82
N LEU A 211 25.80 24.98 1.06
CA LEU A 211 27.01 25.04 1.89
C LEU A 211 28.24 25.55 1.15
N GLY A 212 28.14 25.92 -0.14
CA GLY A 212 29.28 26.40 -0.93
C GLY A 212 30.37 25.35 -1.17
N LEU A 213 29.99 24.08 -1.17
CA LEU A 213 30.93 22.94 -1.37
C LEU A 213 31.06 22.51 -2.85
N VAL A 214 30.37 23.21 -3.75
CA VAL A 214 30.42 23.06 -5.22
C VAL A 214 30.33 24.43 -5.85
#